data_2dd8c7c7b6a036577780c52ad503c7c4
#
_entry.id   2dd8c7c7b6a036577780c52ad503c7c4
#
_cell.length_a   1.000
_cell.length_b   1.000
_cell.length_c   1.000
_cell.angle_alpha   90.00
_cell.angle_beta   90.00
_cell.angle_gamma   90.00
#
_symmetry.space_group_name_H-M   'P 1'
#
loop_
_entity.id
_entity.type
_entity.pdbx_description
1 polymer ?
#
loop_
_entity_poly.entity_id
_entity_poly.type
_entity_poly.pdbx_seq_one_letter_code
_entity_poly.pdbx_strand_id
1 'polypeptide(L)'
;MIHDDPTLDTAPDTDAPAADAPGGADALRAEVADLRDQLLRRAAEFQNYRRRTEADRGDADRQARAAVLLPVLDVYDDLRRSLDAARRVAHQDAGTAAGSAAFEALGQGVDLVYRKFEGILERLGVTPIEAAGTPFDEAEHEAVMQQPAPAGEASGTVLAEVQPGYRLGDRVLRHARVIVAQ
;
A
#
# COMPACT_ATOMS: atom_id res chain seq x y z
N MET A 1 38.80 53.02 -89.86
CA MET A 1 38.87 54.07 -88.82
C MET A 1 38.44 53.39 -87.53
N ILE A 2 39.42 52.97 -86.72
CA ILE A 2 39.86 53.52 -85.43
C ILE A 2 38.71 53.50 -84.39
N HIS A 3 38.72 52.70 -83.34
CA HIS A 3 39.45 52.76 -82.10
C HIS A 3 38.96 51.48 -81.31
N ASP A 4 39.75 50.64 -80.95
CA ASP A 4 40.52 50.44 -79.70
C ASP A 4 39.92 51.08 -78.43
N ASP A 5 39.52 50.23 -77.51
CA ASP A 5 40.05 50.28 -76.16
C ASP A 5 39.48 49.16 -75.25
N PRO A 6 40.33 48.59 -74.40
CA PRO A 6 39.95 47.51 -73.47
C PRO A 6 39.73 48.07 -72.10
N THR A 7 38.69 47.67 -71.42
CA THR A 7 38.59 47.86 -69.95
C THR A 7 38.18 46.59 -69.27
N LEU A 8 39.20 46.01 -68.72
CA LEU A 8 39.25 45.40 -67.37
C LEU A 8 37.92 44.94 -66.78
N ASP A 9 37.77 43.66 -66.90
CA ASP A 9 36.97 42.84 -66.04
C ASP A 9 37.55 42.87 -64.61
N THR A 10 36.83 43.45 -63.66
CA THR A 10 37.10 43.31 -62.23
C THR A 10 35.97 42.43 -61.65
N ALA A 11 36.24 41.13 -61.55
CA ALA A 11 35.40 40.22 -60.81
C ALA A 11 35.33 40.70 -59.33
N PRO A 12 34.13 40.70 -58.76
CA PRO A 12 34.04 40.92 -57.30
C PRO A 12 34.60 39.69 -56.56
N ASP A 13 35.56 40.00 -55.77
CA ASP A 13 36.14 39.12 -54.78
C ASP A 13 34.99 38.53 -53.88
N THR A 14 34.65 37.31 -54.12
CA THR A 14 33.69 36.59 -53.26
C THR A 14 34.43 36.27 -51.98
N ASP A 15 34.28 37.15 -51.04
CA ASP A 15 34.70 36.90 -49.65
C ASP A 15 33.87 35.72 -49.13
N ALA A 16 34.44 34.56 -49.29
CA ALA A 16 33.92 33.35 -48.64
C ALA A 16 34.07 33.54 -47.14
N PRO A 17 33.00 33.37 -46.34
CA PRO A 17 33.14 33.43 -44.91
C PRO A 17 34.17 32.41 -44.47
N ALA A 18 35.21 32.92 -43.79
CA ALA A 18 36.25 32.11 -43.20
C ALA A 18 35.61 31.02 -42.30
N ALA A 19 35.50 29.82 -42.84
CA ALA A 19 35.19 28.65 -42.08
C ALA A 19 36.39 28.32 -41.18
N ASP A 20 36.11 28.02 -39.95
CA ASP A 20 36.98 27.39 -38.97
C ASP A 20 38.11 28.24 -38.37
N ALA A 21 37.74 29.08 -37.41
CA ALA A 21 38.60 29.26 -36.27
C ALA A 21 38.60 27.98 -35.42
N PRO A 22 39.76 27.33 -35.16
CA PRO A 22 39.81 26.03 -34.44
C PRO A 22 39.24 26.06 -33.00
N GLY A 23 38.94 27.24 -32.46
CA GLY A 23 38.26 27.40 -31.16
C GLY A 23 36.75 27.23 -31.17
N GLY A 24 36.05 27.40 -32.33
CA GLY A 24 34.59 27.30 -32.41
C GLY A 24 34.10 25.86 -32.34
N ALA A 25 34.76 24.95 -33.01
CA ALA A 25 34.38 23.52 -33.01
C ALA A 25 34.60 22.88 -31.64
N ASP A 26 35.64 23.23 -30.93
CA ASP A 26 35.92 22.69 -29.60
C ASP A 26 35.00 23.27 -28.53
N ALA A 27 34.62 24.53 -28.65
CA ALA A 27 33.58 25.14 -27.80
C ALA A 27 32.24 24.49 -28.00
N LEU A 28 31.80 24.20 -29.21
CA LEU A 28 30.57 23.50 -29.52
C LEU A 28 30.57 22.02 -29.00
N ARG A 29 31.72 21.36 -29.09
CA ARG A 29 31.87 20.00 -28.52
C ARG A 29 31.74 20.03 -27.00
N ALA A 30 32.35 21.00 -26.32
CA ALA A 30 32.24 21.20 -24.88
C ALA A 30 30.78 21.48 -24.47
N GLU A 31 30.08 22.35 -25.19
CA GLU A 31 28.67 22.65 -24.94
C GLU A 31 27.77 21.39 -25.14
N VAL A 32 27.98 20.62 -26.20
CA VAL A 32 27.27 19.35 -26.44
C VAL A 32 27.54 18.34 -25.33
N ALA A 33 28.78 18.27 -24.83
CA ALA A 33 29.11 17.39 -23.71
C ALA A 33 28.38 17.84 -22.43
N ASP A 34 28.38 19.13 -22.10
CA ASP A 34 27.66 19.66 -20.93
C ASP A 34 26.14 19.45 -21.02
N LEU A 35 25.56 19.73 -22.20
CA LEU A 35 24.13 19.49 -22.44
C LEU A 35 23.75 17.98 -22.32
N ARG A 36 24.62 17.08 -22.77
CA ARG A 36 24.42 15.64 -22.58
C ARG A 36 24.46 15.24 -21.12
N ASP A 37 25.40 15.77 -20.36
CA ASP A 37 25.48 15.51 -18.91
C ASP A 37 24.25 16.07 -18.18
N GLN A 38 23.80 17.27 -18.54
CA GLN A 38 22.56 17.84 -18.01
C GLN A 38 21.34 16.97 -18.34
N LEU A 39 21.21 16.50 -19.58
CA LEU A 39 20.12 15.59 -20.00
C LEU A 39 20.15 14.27 -19.22
N LEU A 40 21.33 13.66 -19.04
CA LEU A 40 21.47 12.42 -18.26
C LEU A 40 21.05 12.64 -16.82
N ARG A 41 21.48 13.73 -16.21
CA ARG A 41 21.08 14.10 -14.84
C ARG A 41 19.59 14.31 -14.72
N ARG A 42 18.99 15.08 -15.65
CA ARG A 42 17.54 15.31 -15.68
C ARG A 42 16.74 14.03 -15.91
N ALA A 43 17.23 13.16 -16.79
CA ALA A 43 16.60 11.86 -17.01
C ALA A 43 16.62 10.99 -15.73
N ALA A 44 17.73 10.97 -15.01
CA ALA A 44 17.84 10.25 -13.75
C ALA A 44 16.91 10.84 -12.66
N GLU A 45 16.89 12.17 -12.52
CA GLU A 45 15.98 12.88 -11.60
C GLU A 45 14.51 12.57 -11.93
N PHE A 46 14.15 12.60 -13.23
CA PHE A 46 12.78 12.28 -13.66
C PHE A 46 12.39 10.83 -13.39
N GLN A 47 13.28 9.87 -13.61
CA GLN A 47 13.04 8.47 -13.27
C GLN A 47 12.83 8.28 -11.77
N ASN A 48 13.65 8.91 -10.94
CA ASN A 48 13.51 8.87 -9.49
C ASN A 48 12.19 9.52 -9.04
N TYR A 49 11.85 10.69 -9.61
CA TYR A 49 10.57 11.35 -9.35
C TYR A 49 9.37 10.47 -9.71
N ARG A 50 9.40 9.86 -10.91
CA ARG A 50 8.32 8.97 -11.37
C ARG A 50 8.13 7.79 -10.43
N ARG A 51 9.23 7.10 -10.08
CA ARG A 51 9.18 5.96 -9.15
C ARG A 51 8.62 6.36 -7.78
N ARG A 52 9.05 7.51 -7.25
CA ARG A 52 8.53 8.03 -5.99
C ARG A 52 7.04 8.36 -6.08
N THR A 53 6.61 9.06 -7.13
CA THR A 53 5.20 9.42 -7.33
C THR A 53 4.31 8.20 -7.50
N GLU A 54 4.78 7.15 -8.18
CA GLU A 54 4.04 5.88 -8.30
C GLU A 54 3.90 5.18 -6.94
N ALA A 55 4.95 5.18 -6.12
CA ALA A 55 4.92 4.67 -4.74
C ALA A 55 3.95 5.48 -3.87
N ASP A 56 4.05 6.80 -3.87
CA ASP A 56 3.19 7.72 -3.09
C ASP A 56 1.70 7.54 -3.46
N ARG A 57 1.38 7.35 -4.76
CA ARG A 57 0.00 7.05 -5.20
C ARG A 57 -0.49 5.70 -4.68
N GLY A 58 0.35 4.67 -4.71
CA GLY A 58 0.02 3.37 -4.15
C GLY A 58 -0.24 3.42 -2.65
N ASP A 59 0.54 4.22 -1.92
CA ASP A 59 0.36 4.43 -0.49
C ASP A 59 -0.93 5.19 -0.17
N ALA A 60 -1.23 6.25 -0.93
CA ALA A 60 -2.46 7.01 -0.78
C ALA A 60 -3.72 6.16 -1.04
N ASP A 61 -3.70 5.30 -2.07
CA ASP A 61 -4.80 4.36 -2.35
C ASP A 61 -4.99 3.35 -1.21
N ARG A 62 -3.89 2.76 -0.70
CA ARG A 62 -3.93 1.87 0.46
C ARG A 62 -4.47 2.56 1.71
N GLN A 63 -4.06 3.79 1.96
CA GLN A 63 -4.52 4.56 3.10
C GLN A 63 -5.99 4.93 3.01
N ALA A 64 -6.47 5.31 1.81
CA ALA A 64 -7.88 5.58 1.58
C ALA A 64 -8.75 4.32 1.80
N ARG A 65 -8.31 3.17 1.31
CA ARG A 65 -8.99 1.88 1.58
C ARG A 65 -9.01 1.54 3.07
N ALA A 66 -7.89 1.72 3.77
CA ALA A 66 -7.81 1.46 5.21
C ALA A 66 -8.78 2.34 6.00
N ALA A 67 -8.91 3.62 5.64
CA ALA A 67 -9.81 4.57 6.30
C ALA A 67 -11.29 4.16 6.20
N VAL A 68 -11.68 3.49 5.09
CA VAL A 68 -13.04 2.97 4.92
C VAL A 68 -13.21 1.62 5.61
N LEU A 69 -12.21 0.76 5.56
CA LEU A 69 -12.29 -0.61 6.09
C LEU A 69 -12.29 -0.65 7.62
N LEU A 70 -11.53 0.21 8.30
CA LEU A 70 -11.44 0.19 9.75
C LEU A 70 -12.80 0.32 10.46
N PRO A 71 -13.67 1.31 10.15
CA PRO A 71 -14.99 1.39 10.75
C PRO A 71 -15.90 0.19 10.42
N VAL A 72 -15.71 -0.39 9.22
CA VAL A 72 -16.46 -1.58 8.79
C VAL A 72 -16.05 -2.81 9.59
N LEU A 73 -14.77 -2.94 9.93
CA LEU A 73 -14.26 -4.02 10.80
C LEU A 73 -14.81 -3.92 12.22
N ASP A 74 -15.00 -2.72 12.75
CA ASP A 74 -15.62 -2.54 14.06
C ASP A 74 -17.07 -3.08 14.07
N VAL A 75 -17.85 -2.77 13.04
CA VAL A 75 -19.22 -3.31 12.90
C VAL A 75 -19.19 -4.85 12.73
N TYR A 76 -18.22 -5.36 11.98
CA TYR A 76 -18.05 -6.81 11.81
C TYR A 76 -17.73 -7.53 13.12
N ASP A 77 -16.85 -6.96 13.94
CA ASP A 77 -16.52 -7.49 15.27
C ASP A 77 -17.73 -7.46 16.22
N ASP A 78 -18.52 -6.39 16.18
CA ASP A 78 -19.75 -6.27 16.98
C ASP A 78 -20.79 -7.32 16.56
N LEU A 79 -20.91 -7.58 15.25
CA LEU A 79 -21.79 -8.64 14.74
C LEU A 79 -21.32 -10.01 15.22
N ARG A 80 -20.02 -10.32 15.15
CA ARG A 80 -19.42 -11.57 15.67
C ARG A 80 -19.70 -11.71 17.17
N ARG A 81 -19.46 -10.66 17.95
CA ARG A 81 -19.72 -10.65 19.39
C ARG A 81 -21.19 -10.90 19.72
N SER A 82 -22.11 -10.33 18.95
CA SER A 82 -23.55 -10.51 19.09
C SER A 82 -23.97 -11.95 18.78
N LEU A 83 -23.40 -12.55 17.72
CA LEU A 83 -23.62 -13.96 17.39
C LEU A 83 -23.13 -14.90 18.51
N ASP A 84 -21.95 -14.67 19.03
CA ASP A 84 -21.38 -15.49 20.11
C ASP A 84 -22.18 -15.34 21.40
N ALA A 85 -22.71 -14.15 21.69
CA ALA A 85 -23.62 -13.95 22.81
C ALA A 85 -24.94 -14.70 22.60
N ALA A 86 -25.54 -14.61 21.41
CA ALA A 86 -26.76 -15.30 21.05
C ALA A 86 -26.62 -16.82 21.16
N ARG A 87 -25.50 -17.39 20.67
CA ARG A 87 -25.21 -18.84 20.79
C ARG A 87 -25.09 -19.27 22.26
N ARG A 88 -24.46 -18.46 23.12
CA ARG A 88 -24.35 -18.76 24.56
C ARG A 88 -25.72 -18.80 25.25
N VAL A 89 -26.61 -17.84 24.94
CA VAL A 89 -27.98 -17.83 25.47
C VAL A 89 -28.78 -19.01 24.99
N ALA A 90 -28.69 -19.35 23.71
CA ALA A 90 -29.40 -20.55 23.14
C ALA A 90 -28.98 -21.84 23.83
N HIS A 91 -27.72 -21.99 24.23
CA HIS A 91 -27.24 -23.16 24.98
C HIS A 91 -27.69 -23.19 26.45
N GLN A 92 -28.00 -22.04 27.06
CA GLN A 92 -28.43 -21.94 28.45
C GLN A 92 -29.93 -22.12 28.63
N ASP A 93 -30.76 -21.65 27.67
CA ASP A 93 -32.22 -21.60 27.78
C ASP A 93 -32.94 -22.68 26.96
N ALA A 94 -32.41 -23.89 26.86
CA ALA A 94 -33.00 -25.00 26.12
C ALA A 94 -34.40 -25.45 26.62
N GLY A 95 -35.13 -24.63 27.39
CA GLY A 95 -36.32 -24.99 28.15
C GLY A 95 -37.69 -24.74 27.50
N THR A 96 -37.80 -24.00 26.38
CA THR A 96 -39.10 -23.76 25.71
C THR A 96 -39.01 -23.94 24.21
N ALA A 97 -39.64 -25.03 23.70
CA ALA A 97 -39.47 -25.51 22.33
C ALA A 97 -39.87 -24.51 21.20
N ALA A 98 -40.83 -23.60 21.42
CA ALA A 98 -41.28 -22.70 20.38
C ALA A 98 -40.43 -21.42 20.24
N GLY A 99 -39.85 -20.91 21.36
CA GLY A 99 -38.91 -19.79 21.35
C GLY A 99 -37.54 -20.20 20.81
N SER A 100 -37.11 -21.43 21.07
CA SER A 100 -35.86 -22.01 20.61
C SER A 100 -35.77 -22.09 19.08
N ALA A 101 -36.78 -22.57 18.38
CA ALA A 101 -36.75 -22.72 16.92
C ALA A 101 -36.69 -21.38 16.16
N ALA A 102 -37.42 -20.35 16.61
CA ALA A 102 -37.36 -19.02 16.01
C ALA A 102 -36.02 -18.35 16.26
N PHE A 103 -35.45 -18.50 17.44
CA PHE A 103 -34.15 -17.98 17.81
C PHE A 103 -33.01 -18.68 17.04
N GLU A 104 -33.08 -20.00 16.89
CA GLU A 104 -32.14 -20.78 16.07
C GLU A 104 -32.18 -20.34 14.58
N ALA A 105 -33.39 -20.17 14.02
CA ALA A 105 -33.56 -19.71 12.64
C ALA A 105 -32.99 -18.31 12.44
N LEU A 106 -33.19 -17.39 13.38
CA LEU A 106 -32.57 -16.07 13.37
C LEU A 106 -31.05 -16.16 13.45
N GLY A 107 -30.50 -16.97 14.36
CA GLY A 107 -29.10 -17.23 14.52
C GLY A 107 -28.44 -17.75 13.22
N GLN A 108 -29.09 -18.71 12.55
CA GLN A 108 -28.64 -19.23 11.25
C GLN A 108 -28.65 -18.13 10.16
N GLY A 109 -29.68 -17.28 10.15
CA GLY A 109 -29.77 -16.16 9.22
C GLY A 109 -28.63 -15.16 9.40
N VAL A 110 -28.33 -14.79 10.64
CA VAL A 110 -27.24 -13.86 10.98
C VAL A 110 -25.86 -14.51 10.68
N ASP A 111 -25.69 -15.81 10.97
CA ASP A 111 -24.47 -16.55 10.62
C ASP A 111 -24.21 -16.56 9.10
N LEU A 112 -25.26 -16.69 8.30
CA LEU A 112 -25.14 -16.59 6.84
C LEU A 112 -24.68 -15.19 6.39
N VAL A 113 -25.22 -14.13 7.00
CA VAL A 113 -24.79 -12.74 6.73
C VAL A 113 -23.34 -12.55 7.12
N TYR A 114 -22.95 -13.04 8.29
CA TYR A 114 -21.58 -12.97 8.79
C TYR A 114 -20.59 -13.62 7.81
N ARG A 115 -20.85 -14.86 7.38
CA ARG A 115 -19.99 -15.57 6.40
C ARG A 115 -19.93 -14.87 5.04
N LYS A 116 -21.04 -14.27 4.58
CA LYS A 116 -21.00 -13.47 3.34
C LYS A 116 -20.12 -12.24 3.50
N PHE A 117 -20.15 -11.62 4.66
CA PHE A 117 -19.33 -10.46 4.96
C PHE A 117 -17.85 -10.83 5.00
N GLU A 118 -17.50 -11.91 5.69
CA GLU A 118 -16.16 -12.50 5.71
C GLU A 118 -15.61 -12.73 4.29
N GLY A 119 -16.38 -13.41 3.44
CA GLY A 119 -15.99 -13.63 2.05
C GLY A 119 -15.89 -12.34 1.21
N ILE A 120 -16.56 -11.24 1.60
CA ILE A 120 -16.36 -9.94 0.97
C ILE A 120 -15.02 -9.32 1.41
N LEU A 121 -14.72 -9.35 2.71
CA LEU A 121 -13.46 -8.86 3.26
C LEU A 121 -12.27 -9.59 2.62
N GLU A 122 -12.32 -10.91 2.51
CA GLU A 122 -11.29 -11.71 1.85
C GLU A 122 -11.08 -11.30 0.39
N ARG A 123 -12.16 -11.09 -0.38
CA ARG A 123 -12.06 -10.61 -1.78
C ARG A 123 -11.47 -9.21 -1.90
N LEU A 124 -11.63 -8.39 -0.87
CA LEU A 124 -10.99 -7.07 -0.78
C LEU A 124 -9.54 -7.16 -0.33
N GLY A 125 -9.04 -8.37 -0.01
CA GLY A 125 -7.67 -8.62 0.46
C GLY A 125 -7.50 -8.38 1.95
N VAL A 126 -8.59 -8.29 2.72
CA VAL A 126 -8.56 -8.19 4.18
C VAL A 126 -8.53 -9.60 4.76
N THR A 127 -7.49 -9.90 5.55
CA THR A 127 -7.32 -11.18 6.23
C THR A 127 -7.16 -10.99 7.73
N PRO A 128 -7.71 -11.87 8.58
CA PRO A 128 -7.47 -11.82 10.01
C PRO A 128 -6.01 -12.16 10.34
N ILE A 129 -5.54 -11.64 11.46
CA ILE A 129 -4.25 -12.01 12.07
C ILE A 129 -4.55 -13.13 13.07
N GLU A 130 -3.99 -14.30 12.84
CA GLU A 130 -4.11 -15.43 13.77
C GLU A 130 -3.14 -15.24 14.92
N ALA A 131 -3.62 -14.68 16.04
CA ALA A 131 -2.76 -14.32 17.17
C ALA A 131 -2.72 -15.40 18.26
N ALA A 132 -3.83 -16.06 18.56
CA ALA A 132 -3.93 -16.99 19.70
C ALA A 132 -3.01 -18.21 19.55
N GLY A 133 -2.20 -18.50 20.56
CA GLY A 133 -1.24 -19.61 20.55
C GLY A 133 0.06 -19.34 19.79
N THR A 134 0.25 -18.14 19.20
CA THR A 134 1.48 -17.76 18.52
C THR A 134 2.42 -16.97 19.44
N PRO A 135 3.73 -16.89 19.13
CA PRO A 135 4.62 -15.94 19.76
C PRO A 135 4.14 -14.50 19.54
N PHE A 136 4.30 -13.66 20.55
CA PHE A 136 4.00 -12.23 20.43
C PHE A 136 4.93 -11.55 19.42
N ASP A 137 4.35 -10.80 18.47
CA ASP A 137 5.05 -10.01 17.48
C ASP A 137 4.52 -8.57 17.49
N GLU A 138 5.39 -7.60 17.81
CA GLU A 138 5.02 -6.17 17.85
C GLU A 138 4.56 -5.62 16.49
N ALA A 139 4.93 -6.26 15.38
CA ALA A 139 4.49 -5.84 14.06
C ALA A 139 3.00 -6.14 13.80
N GLU A 140 2.43 -7.14 14.47
CA GLU A 140 1.05 -7.60 14.25
C GLU A 140 0.18 -7.52 15.50
N HIS A 141 0.78 -7.51 16.72
CA HIS A 141 0.07 -7.63 17.97
C HIS A 141 0.26 -6.40 18.87
N GLU A 142 -0.79 -6.08 19.64
CA GLU A 142 -0.79 -5.10 20.72
C GLU A 142 -1.09 -5.83 22.04
N ALA A 143 -0.11 -5.92 22.93
CA ALA A 143 -0.29 -6.54 24.24
C ALA A 143 -1.08 -5.59 25.16
N VAL A 144 -2.32 -5.97 25.50
CA VAL A 144 -3.18 -5.19 26.41
C VAL A 144 -3.07 -5.64 27.86
N MET A 145 -2.64 -6.89 28.07
CA MET A 145 -2.47 -7.47 29.40
C MET A 145 -1.41 -8.57 29.38
N GLN A 146 -0.71 -8.74 30.49
CA GLN A 146 0.14 -9.89 30.73
C GLN A 146 -0.46 -10.75 31.85
N GLN A 147 -0.38 -12.06 31.69
CA GLN A 147 -0.83 -13.02 32.71
C GLN A 147 0.23 -14.10 32.91
N PRO A 148 0.29 -14.70 34.11
CA PRO A 148 1.19 -15.82 34.36
C PRO A 148 0.97 -16.92 33.31
N ALA A 149 2.05 -17.47 32.76
CA ALA A 149 1.97 -18.56 31.79
C ALA A 149 1.25 -19.78 32.38
N PRO A 150 0.20 -20.31 31.77
CA PRO A 150 -0.36 -21.60 32.12
C PRO A 150 0.69 -22.72 32.02
N ALA A 151 0.46 -23.84 32.73
CA ALA A 151 1.37 -24.96 32.68
C ALA A 151 1.50 -25.49 31.23
N GLY A 152 2.71 -25.46 30.68
CA GLY A 152 3.02 -25.89 29.32
C GLY A 152 3.13 -24.78 28.29
N GLU A 153 2.78 -23.53 28.62
CA GLU A 153 2.94 -22.38 27.72
C GLU A 153 4.27 -21.66 27.98
N ALA A 154 4.90 -21.20 26.90
CA ALA A 154 6.14 -20.43 26.99
C ALA A 154 5.84 -18.95 27.28
N SER A 155 6.70 -18.29 28.07
CA SER A 155 6.67 -16.83 28.21
C SER A 155 6.76 -16.15 26.85
N GLY A 156 5.97 -15.10 26.63
CA GLY A 156 5.88 -14.40 25.34
C GLY A 156 4.87 -15.01 24.37
N THR A 157 4.14 -16.07 24.73
CA THR A 157 3.07 -16.64 23.91
C THR A 157 1.78 -15.84 24.09
N VAL A 158 1.02 -15.65 23.02
CA VAL A 158 -0.31 -15.05 23.04
C VAL A 158 -1.31 -16.04 23.63
N LEU A 159 -1.84 -15.77 24.80
CA LEU A 159 -2.79 -16.63 25.51
C LEU A 159 -4.22 -16.48 24.98
N ALA A 160 -4.62 -15.27 24.65
CA ALA A 160 -5.97 -14.99 24.17
C ALA A 160 -5.99 -13.72 23.31
N GLU A 161 -6.88 -13.68 22.34
CA GLU A 161 -7.21 -12.51 21.55
C GLU A 161 -8.42 -11.79 22.18
N VAL A 162 -8.25 -10.53 22.53
CA VAL A 162 -9.29 -9.66 23.06
C VAL A 162 -10.06 -8.97 21.94
N GLN A 163 -9.34 -8.57 20.91
CA GLN A 163 -9.89 -7.97 19.70
C GLN A 163 -9.08 -8.45 18.50
N PRO A 164 -9.76 -8.91 17.43
CA PRO A 164 -9.05 -9.42 16.25
C PRO A 164 -8.25 -8.34 15.54
N GLY A 165 -7.07 -8.73 15.08
CA GLY A 165 -6.26 -7.96 14.15
C GLY A 165 -6.62 -8.27 12.71
N TYR A 166 -6.35 -7.31 11.81
CA TYR A 166 -6.58 -7.49 10.37
C TYR A 166 -5.47 -6.85 9.56
N ARG A 167 -5.17 -7.46 8.42
CA ARG A 167 -4.24 -6.90 7.42
C ARG A 167 -4.92 -6.74 6.06
N LEU A 168 -4.45 -5.80 5.27
CA LEU A 168 -4.82 -5.60 3.85
C LEU A 168 -3.59 -5.91 2.99
N GLY A 169 -3.55 -7.09 2.40
CA GLY A 169 -2.32 -7.63 1.83
C GLY A 169 -1.22 -7.71 2.90
N ASP A 170 -0.09 -7.05 2.65
CA ASP A 170 1.07 -7.04 3.57
C ASP A 170 1.00 -5.95 4.65
N ARG A 171 -0.01 -5.09 4.64
CA ARG A 171 -0.13 -3.98 5.58
C ARG A 171 -1.09 -4.30 6.70
N VAL A 172 -0.66 -4.15 7.95
CA VAL A 172 -1.54 -4.21 9.12
C VAL A 172 -2.50 -3.02 9.09
N LEU A 173 -3.82 -3.30 9.06
CA LEU A 173 -4.89 -2.32 9.22
C LEU A 173 -5.12 -1.99 10.69
N ARG A 174 -5.14 -3.04 11.53
CA ARG A 174 -5.32 -2.96 12.97
C ARG A 174 -4.59 -4.14 13.61
N HIS A 175 -3.78 -3.90 14.62
CA HIS A 175 -3.12 -4.94 15.39
C HIS A 175 -4.13 -5.80 16.14
N ALA A 176 -3.82 -7.08 16.31
CA ALA A 176 -4.57 -7.96 17.21
C ALA A 176 -4.28 -7.55 18.67
N ARG A 177 -5.33 -7.22 19.43
CA ARG A 177 -5.16 -6.92 20.86
C ARG A 177 -5.19 -8.20 21.66
N VAL A 178 -4.10 -8.48 22.37
CA VAL A 178 -3.83 -9.81 22.92
C VAL A 178 -3.45 -9.76 24.40
N ILE A 179 -3.65 -10.90 25.06
CA ILE A 179 -3.12 -11.21 26.38
C ILE A 179 -1.90 -12.10 26.20
N VAL A 180 -0.78 -11.75 26.80
CA VAL A 180 0.52 -12.43 26.63
C VAL A 180 0.93 -13.13 27.91
N ALA A 181 1.51 -14.33 27.78
CA ALA A 181 2.13 -15.09 28.86
C ALA A 181 3.38 -14.38 29.38
N GLN A 182 3.51 -14.23 30.69
CA GLN A 182 4.68 -13.67 31.38
C GLN A 182 5.58 -14.77 31.91
#